data_9d9645a1cd0566068ee2e9a881871044
#
_entry.id   9d9645a1cd0566068ee2e9a881871044
#
_cell.length_a   1.000
_cell.length_b   1.000
_cell.length_c   1.000
_cell.angle_alpha   90.00
_cell.angle_beta   90.00
_cell.angle_gamma   90.00
#
_symmetry.space_group_name_H-M   'P 1'
#
loop_
_entity.id
_entity.type
_entity.pdbx_description
1 polymer ?
#
loop_
_entity_poly.entity_id
_entity_poly.type
_entity_poly.pdbx_seq_one_letter_code
_entity_poly.pdbx_strand_id
1 'polypeptide(L)'
;MKILLTVPVTSFVSDPPNFPDLGLGYIAASLKNKGHEAHVRDWNMDPSHEKFKVWLMENRPEVIGIKVFTKDVAATQKTITIIRETLRGTTIVIGGPHPSASEPTDLMNDFVDCDFAIRGEAEESFPFLLSEIKNTGLKDAKPEKERYKNIPGLVWRKGGDVFSNPISLCHNLDNIDFPCWEMINPKDYFFDMLGSTLKEGYISPIITTRGCPGKCCFCCVHKISGRKIRYRSPSNVLKEMSLLYNKYNVKKFMFMDNCFTSHKENLIKICEDILKEKMIIEWDFVSYEKLDNLTDATLSLMYRSGCRMIHLGIESGSEKTRKVMNKSTSLKEITEKVKVIKDNGIKVGAFFMIGFPEETIKEIRETTNYAFSLDVDLLKFTICFPLPGTQNYDYIKEKYKFSIINWASFNIKDSPYPVSQLSSKELNRMLNVISLRLCLLNARKIVIRKIMKAVRIFK
;
A
#
# COMPACT_ATOMS: atom_id res chain seq x y z
N MET A 1 -5.65 -19.82 20.56
CA MET A 1 -4.54 -18.92 20.92
C MET A 1 -5.06 -17.49 20.88
N LYS A 2 -4.59 -16.64 21.79
CA LYS A 2 -4.85 -15.19 21.77
C LYS A 2 -3.78 -14.48 20.94
N ILE A 3 -4.19 -13.73 19.93
CA ILE A 3 -3.30 -13.17 18.90
C ILE A 3 -3.55 -11.66 18.76
N LEU A 4 -2.48 -10.87 18.78
CA LEU A 4 -2.52 -9.47 18.37
C LEU A 4 -1.98 -9.34 16.94
N LEU A 5 -2.75 -8.72 16.07
CA LEU A 5 -2.29 -8.24 14.76
C LEU A 5 -2.17 -6.73 14.80
N THR A 6 -1.01 -6.20 14.41
CA THR A 6 -0.75 -4.76 14.55
C THR A 6 0.20 -4.22 13.48
N VAL A 7 0.23 -2.91 13.35
CA VAL A 7 1.34 -2.15 12.78
C VAL A 7 2.30 -1.72 13.89
N PRO A 8 3.57 -1.39 13.59
CA PRO A 8 4.49 -0.94 14.63
C PRO A 8 4.03 0.36 15.29
N VAL A 9 4.32 0.49 16.59
CA VAL A 9 4.01 1.71 17.34
C VAL A 9 5.00 2.79 16.97
N THR A 10 4.53 3.87 16.35
CA THR A 10 5.36 5.03 16.06
C THR A 10 5.29 6.02 17.23
N SER A 11 6.38 6.74 17.50
CA SER A 11 6.40 7.78 18.55
C SER A 11 5.83 9.11 18.06
N PHE A 12 5.59 9.22 16.76
CA PHE A 12 5.07 10.42 16.12
C PHE A 12 4.34 10.03 14.83
N VAL A 13 3.08 10.43 14.71
CA VAL A 13 2.31 10.28 13.48
C VAL A 13 2.18 11.65 12.86
N SER A 14 2.91 11.88 11.79
CA SER A 14 2.74 13.09 10.96
C SER A 14 1.40 13.09 10.23
N ASP A 15 0.93 11.90 9.88
CA ASP A 15 -0.35 11.68 9.22
C ASP A 15 -1.04 10.46 9.88
N PRO A 16 -2.19 10.64 10.54
CA PRO A 16 -2.96 9.51 11.08
C PRO A 16 -3.38 8.58 9.94
N PRO A 17 -3.59 7.28 10.19
CA PRO A 17 -4.03 6.35 9.17
C PRO A 17 -5.38 6.79 8.60
N ASN A 18 -5.44 6.89 7.28
CA ASN A 18 -6.61 7.42 6.58
C ASN A 18 -7.73 6.39 6.46
N PHE A 19 -7.40 5.10 6.50
CA PHE A 19 -8.34 4.00 6.31
C PHE A 19 -7.81 2.70 6.93
N PRO A 20 -8.72 1.70 7.13
CA PRO A 20 -8.39 0.42 7.74
C PRO A 20 -7.29 -0.34 6.98
N ASP A 21 -6.44 -1.05 7.73
CA ASP A 21 -5.44 -1.93 7.13
C ASP A 21 -6.07 -3.24 6.64
N LEU A 22 -6.29 -3.36 5.33
CA LEU A 22 -6.87 -4.55 4.70
C LEU A 22 -6.05 -5.82 4.95
N GLY A 23 -4.71 -5.72 4.94
CA GLY A 23 -3.85 -6.88 5.14
C GLY A 23 -4.06 -7.52 6.52
N LEU A 24 -4.11 -6.71 7.57
CA LEU A 24 -4.42 -7.20 8.92
C LEU A 24 -5.86 -7.73 9.00
N GLY A 25 -6.80 -7.07 8.31
CA GLY A 25 -8.19 -7.51 8.24
C GLY A 25 -8.37 -8.88 7.60
N TYR A 26 -7.68 -9.17 6.50
CA TYR A 26 -7.71 -10.48 5.84
C TYR A 26 -7.11 -11.58 6.73
N ILE A 27 -5.97 -11.31 7.36
CA ILE A 27 -5.35 -12.28 8.28
C ILE A 27 -6.26 -12.52 9.50
N ALA A 28 -6.87 -11.47 10.05
CA ALA A 28 -7.81 -11.60 11.17
C ALA A 28 -9.02 -12.48 10.83
N ALA A 29 -9.58 -12.33 9.63
CA ALA A 29 -10.68 -13.17 9.16
C ALA A 29 -10.26 -14.64 9.07
N SER A 30 -9.11 -14.92 8.47
CA SER A 30 -8.57 -16.28 8.36
C SER A 30 -8.30 -16.92 9.74
N LEU A 31 -7.73 -16.17 10.69
CA LEU A 31 -7.48 -16.64 12.05
C LEU A 31 -8.76 -16.94 12.80
N LYS A 32 -9.75 -16.04 12.70
CA LYS A 32 -11.07 -16.23 13.33
C LYS A 32 -11.75 -17.50 12.82
N ASN A 33 -11.71 -17.75 11.52
CA ASN A 33 -12.29 -18.95 10.90
C ASN A 33 -11.57 -20.25 11.30
N LYS A 34 -10.33 -20.16 11.79
CA LYS A 34 -9.58 -21.28 12.39
C LYS A 34 -9.74 -21.37 13.91
N GLY A 35 -10.65 -20.60 14.51
CA GLY A 35 -10.97 -20.65 15.93
C GLY A 35 -9.95 -19.97 16.84
N HIS A 36 -9.16 -19.04 16.32
CA HIS A 36 -8.27 -18.22 17.13
C HIS A 36 -8.98 -16.96 17.66
N GLU A 37 -8.58 -16.50 18.85
CA GLU A 37 -8.98 -15.20 19.40
C GLU A 37 -8.05 -14.14 18.85
N ALA A 38 -8.44 -13.49 17.74
CA ALA A 38 -7.66 -12.44 17.11
C ALA A 38 -8.11 -11.06 17.56
N HIS A 39 -7.15 -10.15 17.74
CA HIS A 39 -7.35 -8.72 17.96
C HIS A 39 -6.57 -7.96 16.90
N VAL A 40 -7.16 -6.95 16.29
CA VAL A 40 -6.47 -6.01 15.40
C VAL A 40 -6.38 -4.66 16.08
N ARG A 41 -5.18 -4.10 16.16
CA ARG A 41 -4.96 -2.75 16.69
C ARG A 41 -4.00 -1.96 15.80
N ASP A 42 -4.45 -0.79 15.38
CA ASP A 42 -3.61 0.20 14.71
C ASP A 42 -3.18 1.26 15.74
N TRP A 43 -1.96 1.12 16.24
CA TRP A 43 -1.42 2.05 17.23
C TRP A 43 -1.08 3.43 16.65
N ASN A 44 -1.15 3.60 15.33
CA ASN A 44 -0.98 4.91 14.72
C ASN A 44 -2.22 5.80 14.88
N MET A 45 -3.37 5.24 15.28
CA MET A 45 -4.55 6.00 15.69
C MET A 45 -4.35 6.71 17.05
N ASP A 46 -3.57 6.11 17.95
CA ASP A 46 -3.24 6.67 19.27
C ASP A 46 -1.81 6.23 19.65
N PRO A 47 -0.78 6.87 19.06
CA PRO A 47 0.59 6.41 19.15
C PRO A 47 1.16 6.66 20.57
N SER A 48 1.24 5.60 21.35
CA SER A 48 1.82 5.63 22.71
C SER A 48 2.45 4.29 23.05
N HIS A 49 3.76 4.31 23.29
CA HIS A 49 4.48 3.13 23.76
C HIS A 49 4.00 2.68 25.15
N GLU A 50 3.63 3.61 26.02
CA GLU A 50 3.14 3.28 27.38
C GLU A 50 1.77 2.61 27.31
N LYS A 51 0.83 3.14 26.53
CA LYS A 51 -0.47 2.49 26.33
C LYS A 51 -0.31 1.10 25.69
N PHE A 52 0.66 0.95 24.78
CA PHE A 52 0.97 -0.35 24.19
C PHE A 52 1.46 -1.34 25.25
N LYS A 53 2.39 -0.95 26.13
CA LYS A 53 2.87 -1.78 27.25
C LYS A 53 1.72 -2.19 28.18
N VAL A 54 0.87 -1.23 28.60
CA VAL A 54 -0.30 -1.51 29.44
C VAL A 54 -1.19 -2.55 28.78
N TRP A 55 -1.52 -2.35 27.50
CA TRP A 55 -2.36 -3.30 26.77
C TRP A 55 -1.74 -4.69 26.69
N LEU A 56 -0.43 -4.81 26.47
CA LEU A 56 0.29 -6.08 26.48
C LEU A 56 0.19 -6.80 27.83
N MET A 57 0.38 -6.08 28.95
CA MET A 57 0.28 -6.63 30.29
C MET A 57 -1.12 -7.15 30.62
N GLU A 58 -2.16 -6.43 30.22
CA GLU A 58 -3.55 -6.78 30.43
C GLU A 58 -4.01 -7.96 29.57
N ASN A 59 -3.59 -7.97 28.31
CA ASN A 59 -4.12 -8.92 27.32
C ASN A 59 -3.27 -10.16 27.13
N ARG A 60 -1.96 -10.08 27.36
CA ARG A 60 -0.98 -11.19 27.27
C ARG A 60 -1.16 -12.07 26.04
N PRO A 61 -1.05 -11.51 24.82
CA PRO A 61 -1.17 -12.32 23.59
C PRO A 61 -0.07 -13.37 23.52
N GLU A 62 -0.44 -14.58 23.12
CA GLU A 62 0.50 -15.69 22.90
C GLU A 62 1.35 -15.46 21.62
N VAL A 63 0.75 -14.79 20.63
CA VAL A 63 1.40 -14.46 19.35
C VAL A 63 1.09 -13.02 18.98
N ILE A 64 2.09 -12.32 18.46
CA ILE A 64 1.95 -10.97 17.92
C ILE A 64 2.42 -10.96 16.47
N GLY A 65 1.50 -10.64 15.54
CA GLY A 65 1.78 -10.41 14.13
C GLY A 65 1.96 -8.93 13.85
N ILE A 66 3.11 -8.51 13.30
CA ILE A 66 3.41 -7.11 13.01
C ILE A 66 3.55 -6.93 11.49
N LYS A 67 2.73 -6.05 10.91
CA LYS A 67 2.89 -5.66 9.51
C LYS A 67 3.94 -4.58 9.36
N VAL A 68 4.92 -4.81 8.47
CA VAL A 68 6.08 -3.95 8.31
C VAL A 68 6.16 -3.38 6.89
N PHE A 69 6.15 -2.05 6.78
CA PHE A 69 6.59 -1.33 5.59
C PHE A 69 8.06 -0.93 5.75
N THR A 70 8.77 -0.69 4.66
CA THR A 70 10.19 -0.32 4.70
C THR A 70 10.46 0.95 5.51
N LYS A 71 9.55 1.92 5.47
CA LYS A 71 9.63 3.13 6.28
C LYS A 71 9.48 2.90 7.79
N ASP A 72 8.94 1.75 8.18
CA ASP A 72 8.59 1.44 9.56
C ASP A 72 9.56 0.47 10.24
N VAL A 73 10.68 0.11 9.58
CA VAL A 73 11.65 -0.87 10.10
C VAL A 73 12.18 -0.46 11.49
N ALA A 74 12.66 0.78 11.65
CA ALA A 74 13.16 1.25 12.95
C ALA A 74 12.07 1.26 14.04
N ALA A 75 10.85 1.67 13.70
CA ALA A 75 9.71 1.63 14.64
C ALA A 75 9.36 0.18 15.00
N THR A 76 9.47 -0.76 14.05
CA THR A 76 9.22 -2.18 14.27
C THR A 76 10.27 -2.77 15.23
N GLN A 77 11.55 -2.47 15.02
CA GLN A 77 12.63 -2.90 15.93
C GLN A 77 12.36 -2.45 17.37
N LYS A 78 11.98 -1.17 17.53
CA LYS A 78 11.62 -0.63 18.87
C LYS A 78 10.36 -1.30 19.44
N THR A 79 9.36 -1.56 18.62
CA THR A 79 8.13 -2.26 19.03
C THR A 79 8.45 -3.68 19.51
N ILE A 80 9.30 -4.41 18.79
CA ILE A 80 9.77 -5.77 19.17
C ILE A 80 10.51 -5.73 20.51
N THR A 81 11.42 -4.76 20.70
CA THR A 81 12.12 -4.57 21.98
C THR A 81 11.12 -4.38 23.13
N ILE A 82 10.13 -3.53 22.98
CA ILE A 82 9.08 -3.30 23.98
C ILE A 82 8.31 -4.60 24.30
N ILE A 83 7.98 -5.39 23.27
CA ILE A 83 7.29 -6.67 23.47
C ILE A 83 8.18 -7.63 24.29
N ARG A 84 9.45 -7.77 23.95
CA ARG A 84 10.40 -8.66 24.65
C ARG A 84 10.61 -8.27 26.10
N GLU A 85 10.70 -6.96 26.37
CA GLU A 85 10.81 -6.43 27.73
C GLU A 85 9.54 -6.69 28.57
N THR A 86 8.35 -6.64 27.93
CA THR A 86 7.06 -6.75 28.61
C THR A 86 6.59 -8.21 28.72
N LEU A 87 6.77 -9.00 27.66
CA LEU A 87 6.26 -10.38 27.50
C LEU A 87 7.36 -11.30 26.92
N ARG A 88 8.17 -11.93 27.76
CA ARG A 88 9.31 -12.75 27.31
C ARG A 88 8.94 -13.98 26.47
N GLY A 89 7.76 -14.57 26.71
CA GLY A 89 7.33 -15.83 26.07
C GLY A 89 6.44 -15.68 24.86
N THR A 90 6.12 -14.47 24.44
CA THR A 90 5.24 -14.22 23.27
C THR A 90 5.99 -14.48 21.97
N THR A 91 5.37 -15.22 21.06
CA THR A 91 5.90 -15.43 19.70
C THR A 91 5.68 -14.18 18.84
N ILE A 92 6.73 -13.69 18.20
CA ILE A 92 6.68 -12.51 17.34
C ILE A 92 6.85 -12.94 15.88
N VAL A 93 5.85 -12.59 15.06
CA VAL A 93 5.82 -12.86 13.61
C VAL A 93 5.73 -11.55 12.86
N ILE A 94 6.67 -11.27 11.98
CA ILE A 94 6.61 -10.10 11.09
C ILE A 94 6.13 -10.50 9.70
N GLY A 95 5.43 -9.61 9.02
CA GLY A 95 4.95 -9.82 7.67
C GLY A 95 4.74 -8.49 6.93
N GLY A 96 4.19 -8.54 5.72
CA GLY A 96 3.88 -7.37 4.93
C GLY A 96 4.92 -7.02 3.86
N PRO A 97 4.88 -5.78 3.32
CA PRO A 97 5.67 -5.41 2.13
C PRO A 97 7.19 -5.51 2.33
N HIS A 98 7.73 -5.05 3.45
CA HIS A 98 9.17 -5.09 3.69
C HIS A 98 9.70 -6.52 3.82
N PRO A 99 9.15 -7.40 4.68
CA PRO A 99 9.58 -8.79 4.73
C PRO A 99 9.45 -9.52 3.38
N SER A 100 8.40 -9.24 2.61
CA SER A 100 8.19 -9.88 1.31
C SER A 100 9.23 -9.47 0.26
N ALA A 101 9.74 -8.26 0.34
CA ALA A 101 10.70 -7.70 -0.61
C ALA A 101 12.16 -7.95 -0.23
N SER A 102 12.44 -8.18 1.07
CA SER A 102 13.80 -8.34 1.60
C SER A 102 14.35 -9.75 1.36
N GLU A 103 15.67 -9.86 1.27
CA GLU A 103 16.34 -11.17 1.31
C GLU A 103 16.23 -11.78 2.71
N PRO A 104 15.98 -13.10 2.84
CA PRO A 104 15.71 -13.74 4.13
C PRO A 104 16.77 -13.51 5.20
N THR A 105 18.04 -13.57 4.83
CA THR A 105 19.15 -13.37 5.77
C THR A 105 19.23 -11.92 6.25
N ASP A 106 19.14 -10.95 5.33
CA ASP A 106 19.13 -9.52 5.65
C ASP A 106 17.94 -9.20 6.56
N LEU A 107 16.75 -9.73 6.23
CA LEU A 107 15.52 -9.56 7.01
C LEU A 107 15.68 -10.03 8.46
N MET A 108 16.19 -11.24 8.66
CA MET A 108 16.35 -11.78 10.01
C MET A 108 17.48 -11.07 10.78
N ASN A 109 18.47 -10.50 10.12
CA ASN A 109 19.50 -9.67 10.74
C ASN A 109 18.96 -8.30 11.17
N ASP A 110 18.07 -7.71 10.40
CA ASP A 110 17.38 -6.47 10.77
C ASP A 110 16.46 -6.66 11.99
N PHE A 111 15.91 -7.86 12.19
CA PHE A 111 14.96 -8.17 13.26
C PHE A 111 15.43 -9.35 14.12
N VAL A 112 16.53 -9.14 14.86
CA VAL A 112 17.19 -10.20 15.65
C VAL A 112 16.30 -10.86 16.71
N ASP A 113 15.38 -10.09 17.30
CA ASP A 113 14.45 -10.55 18.34
C ASP A 113 13.09 -11.02 17.80
N CYS A 114 12.98 -11.18 16.47
CA CYS A 114 11.80 -11.76 15.82
C CYS A 114 11.95 -13.28 15.71
N ASP A 115 10.89 -14.04 15.96
CA ASP A 115 10.92 -15.51 15.87
C ASP A 115 10.70 -15.97 14.42
N PHE A 116 9.75 -15.35 13.73
CA PHE A 116 9.35 -15.73 12.36
C PHE A 116 9.08 -14.52 11.50
N ALA A 117 9.28 -14.68 10.19
CA ALA A 117 8.73 -13.78 9.20
C ALA A 117 7.91 -14.55 8.15
N ILE A 118 6.83 -13.93 7.63
CA ILE A 118 6.04 -14.49 6.52
C ILE A 118 6.14 -13.51 5.34
N ARG A 119 6.59 -14.04 4.20
CA ARG A 119 6.74 -13.34 2.92
C ARG A 119 5.58 -13.66 2.01
N GLY A 120 5.09 -12.68 1.25
CA GLY A 120 3.95 -12.84 0.35
C GLY A 120 2.60 -12.75 1.07
N GLU A 121 1.65 -13.59 0.67
CA GLU A 121 0.29 -13.64 1.20
C GLU A 121 0.25 -14.55 2.45
N ALA A 122 -0.26 -14.05 3.56
CA ALA A 122 -0.16 -14.72 4.86
C ALA A 122 -1.48 -15.34 5.33
N GLU A 123 -2.57 -15.21 4.57
CA GLU A 123 -3.89 -15.67 4.96
C GLU A 123 -3.95 -17.20 5.23
N GLU A 124 -3.15 -17.97 4.49
CA GLU A 124 -3.04 -19.44 4.72
C GLU A 124 -1.82 -19.77 5.58
N SER A 125 -0.70 -19.07 5.35
CA SER A 125 0.58 -19.38 5.99
C SER A 125 0.59 -19.08 7.48
N PHE A 126 -0.08 -18.01 7.91
CA PHE A 126 -0.08 -17.63 9.33
C PHE A 126 -0.88 -18.62 10.19
N PRO A 127 -2.13 -18.97 9.86
CA PRO A 127 -2.84 -20.03 10.60
C PRO A 127 -2.10 -21.36 10.60
N PHE A 128 -1.43 -21.71 9.49
CA PHE A 128 -0.64 -22.94 9.42
C PHE A 128 0.55 -22.89 10.39
N LEU A 129 1.29 -21.78 10.43
CA LEU A 129 2.36 -21.57 11.41
C LEU A 129 1.85 -21.76 12.85
N LEU A 130 0.69 -21.16 13.19
CA LEU A 130 0.12 -21.28 14.52
C LEU A 130 -0.23 -22.72 14.90
N SER A 131 -0.71 -23.52 13.95
CA SER A 131 -0.97 -24.94 14.20
C SER A 131 0.31 -25.71 14.53
N GLU A 132 1.42 -25.41 13.83
CA GLU A 132 2.70 -26.03 14.08
C GLU A 132 3.36 -25.56 15.40
N ILE A 133 3.17 -24.30 15.78
CA ILE A 133 3.62 -23.78 17.08
C ILE A 133 2.87 -24.47 18.21
N LYS A 134 1.56 -24.63 18.10
CA LYS A 134 0.74 -25.33 19.10
C LYS A 134 1.18 -26.78 19.32
N ASN A 135 1.62 -27.46 18.26
CA ASN A 135 2.07 -28.84 18.27
C ASN A 135 3.50 -29.03 18.84
N THR A 136 4.21 -27.95 19.19
CA THR A 136 5.61 -28.02 19.65
C THR A 136 5.79 -28.78 20.97
N GLY A 137 4.76 -28.84 21.82
CA GLY A 137 4.79 -29.54 23.13
C GLY A 137 4.40 -31.02 23.08
N LEU A 138 4.10 -31.60 21.92
CA LEU A 138 3.68 -33.00 21.80
C LEU A 138 4.90 -33.93 21.77
N LYS A 139 4.78 -35.14 22.40
CA LYS A 139 5.85 -36.16 22.49
C LYS A 139 6.39 -36.59 21.12
N ASP A 140 5.53 -36.54 20.07
CA ASP A 140 5.87 -36.94 18.70
C ASP A 140 6.11 -35.75 17.76
N ALA A 141 6.45 -34.56 18.31
CA ALA A 141 6.68 -33.38 17.50
C ALA A 141 7.89 -33.60 16.56
N LYS A 142 7.66 -33.41 15.26
CA LYS A 142 8.72 -33.51 14.24
C LYS A 142 9.83 -32.48 14.53
N PRO A 143 11.07 -32.75 14.07
CA PRO A 143 12.12 -31.74 14.12
C PRO A 143 11.66 -30.42 13.49
N GLU A 144 12.09 -29.32 14.04
CA GLU A 144 11.64 -27.96 13.67
C GLU A 144 11.72 -27.68 12.16
N LYS A 145 12.83 -28.05 11.52
CA LYS A 145 13.01 -27.94 10.07
C LYS A 145 11.95 -28.73 9.28
N GLU A 146 11.56 -29.90 9.76
CA GLU A 146 10.54 -30.76 9.13
C GLU A 146 9.12 -30.19 9.31
N ARG A 147 8.86 -29.55 10.47
CA ARG A 147 7.56 -28.91 10.77
C ARG A 147 7.29 -27.71 9.89
N TYR A 148 8.28 -26.86 9.70
CA TYR A 148 8.12 -25.59 9.03
C TYR A 148 8.32 -25.63 7.51
N LYS A 149 8.89 -26.72 6.95
CA LYS A 149 9.27 -26.81 5.54
C LYS A 149 8.14 -26.62 4.52
N ASN A 150 6.89 -26.84 4.94
CA ASN A 150 5.73 -26.75 4.07
C ASN A 150 4.90 -25.46 4.24
N ILE A 151 5.31 -24.55 5.15
CA ILE A 151 4.61 -23.30 5.38
C ILE A 151 5.06 -22.28 4.33
N PRO A 152 4.21 -21.87 3.38
CA PRO A 152 4.62 -21.00 2.29
C PRO A 152 5.14 -19.65 2.80
N GLY A 153 6.26 -19.18 2.22
CA GLY A 153 6.83 -17.88 2.52
C GLY A 153 7.42 -17.72 3.93
N LEU A 154 7.41 -18.76 4.76
CA LEU A 154 7.96 -18.70 6.11
C LEU A 154 9.49 -18.52 6.08
N VAL A 155 9.97 -17.65 6.95
CA VAL A 155 11.40 -17.44 7.27
C VAL A 155 11.58 -17.60 8.77
N TRP A 156 12.61 -18.36 9.18
CA TRP A 156 12.93 -18.59 10.59
C TRP A 156 14.43 -18.79 10.79
N ARG A 157 14.86 -18.72 12.05
CA ARG A 157 16.26 -18.90 12.43
C ARG A 157 16.41 -20.13 13.31
N LYS A 158 17.50 -20.89 13.12
CA LYS A 158 17.89 -22.00 13.98
C LYS A 158 19.41 -22.13 14.03
N GLY A 159 19.99 -22.15 15.22
CA GLY A 159 21.43 -22.38 15.40
C GLY A 159 22.33 -21.35 14.67
N GLY A 160 21.84 -20.14 14.43
CA GLY A 160 22.53 -19.12 13.66
C GLY A 160 22.20 -19.11 12.15
N ASP A 161 21.69 -20.20 11.60
CA ASP A 161 21.30 -20.30 10.20
C ASP A 161 19.90 -19.75 9.98
N VAL A 162 19.68 -19.11 8.82
CA VAL A 162 18.38 -18.62 8.35
C VAL A 162 17.82 -19.57 7.30
N PHE A 163 16.60 -20.01 7.51
CA PHE A 163 15.84 -20.86 6.60
C PHE A 163 14.68 -20.07 5.99
N SER A 164 14.34 -20.38 4.76
CA SER A 164 13.19 -19.77 4.09
C SER A 164 12.50 -20.75 3.13
N ASN A 165 11.17 -20.66 3.06
CA ASN A 165 10.37 -21.39 2.11
C ASN A 165 9.97 -20.53 0.91
N PRO A 166 9.69 -21.14 -0.24
CA PRO A 166 9.11 -20.44 -1.39
C PRO A 166 7.78 -19.77 -1.04
N ILE A 167 7.53 -18.59 -1.63
CA ILE A 167 6.25 -17.90 -1.53
C ILE A 167 5.21 -18.67 -2.36
N SER A 168 4.03 -18.90 -1.80
CA SER A 168 2.84 -19.33 -2.53
C SER A 168 1.80 -18.22 -2.53
N LEU A 169 1.07 -18.09 -3.63
CA LEU A 169 0.06 -17.07 -3.82
C LEU A 169 -1.30 -17.74 -4.04
N CYS A 170 -2.34 -17.25 -3.41
CA CYS A 170 -3.70 -17.73 -3.61
C CYS A 170 -4.12 -17.55 -5.08
N HIS A 171 -4.45 -18.62 -5.77
CA HIS A 171 -4.82 -18.57 -7.18
C HIS A 171 -6.23 -18.01 -7.42
N ASN A 172 -7.19 -18.38 -6.59
CA ASN A 172 -8.58 -17.92 -6.66
C ASN A 172 -8.86 -16.98 -5.49
N LEU A 173 -8.91 -15.68 -5.78
CA LEU A 173 -9.13 -14.66 -4.74
C LEU A 173 -10.53 -14.71 -4.11
N ASP A 174 -11.51 -15.35 -4.75
CA ASP A 174 -12.85 -15.55 -4.18
C ASP A 174 -12.86 -16.54 -3.01
N ASN A 175 -11.80 -17.35 -2.87
CA ASN A 175 -11.63 -18.25 -1.72
C ASN A 175 -11.06 -17.55 -0.48
N ILE A 176 -10.63 -16.29 -0.60
CA ILE A 176 -10.17 -15.50 0.53
C ILE A 176 -11.39 -14.83 1.16
N ASP A 177 -11.57 -15.04 2.47
CA ASP A 177 -12.62 -14.36 3.23
C ASP A 177 -12.49 -12.84 3.14
N PHE A 178 -13.59 -12.11 3.25
CA PHE A 178 -13.55 -10.67 3.37
C PHE A 178 -12.77 -10.25 4.63
N PRO A 179 -12.13 -9.07 4.62
CA PRO A 179 -11.49 -8.56 5.83
C PRO A 179 -12.44 -8.59 7.03
N CYS A 180 -11.90 -8.86 8.20
CA CYS A 180 -12.68 -8.84 9.44
C CYS A 180 -13.07 -7.39 9.79
N TRP A 181 -14.06 -6.86 9.05
CA TRP A 181 -14.50 -5.47 9.13
C TRP A 181 -14.95 -5.03 10.52
N GLU A 182 -15.33 -5.96 11.39
CA GLU A 182 -15.65 -5.66 12.79
C GLU A 182 -14.42 -5.29 13.61
N MET A 183 -13.22 -5.77 13.23
CA MET A 183 -11.96 -5.49 13.90
C MET A 183 -11.21 -4.30 13.29
N ILE A 184 -11.53 -3.96 12.05
CA ILE A 184 -10.95 -2.84 11.29
C ILE A 184 -12.07 -1.90 10.80
N ASN A 185 -12.91 -1.45 11.73
CA ASN A 185 -14.15 -0.74 11.40
C ASN A 185 -13.87 0.57 10.63
N PRO A 186 -14.43 0.75 9.41
CA PRO A 186 -14.26 1.99 8.65
C PRO A 186 -14.71 3.25 9.38
N LYS A 187 -15.62 3.13 10.37
CA LYS A 187 -16.13 4.25 11.17
C LYS A 187 -15.09 4.87 12.10
N ASP A 188 -14.02 4.14 12.39
CA ASP A 188 -12.94 4.60 13.27
C ASP A 188 -11.91 5.47 12.52
N TYR A 189 -12.01 5.56 11.18
CA TYR A 189 -11.08 6.27 10.32
C TYR A 189 -11.73 7.49 9.67
N PHE A 190 -11.03 8.61 9.70
CA PHE A 190 -11.50 9.88 9.13
C PHE A 190 -10.63 10.28 7.94
N PHE A 191 -11.15 10.10 6.75
CA PHE A 191 -10.51 10.54 5.53
C PHE A 191 -11.54 11.18 4.60
N ASP A 192 -11.17 12.32 4.01
CA ASP A 192 -11.98 12.97 3.01
C ASP A 192 -11.48 12.59 1.61
N MET A 193 -12.28 11.84 0.88
CA MET A 193 -11.94 11.42 -0.48
C MET A 193 -11.88 12.64 -1.39
N LEU A 194 -10.70 12.91 -1.93
CA LEU A 194 -10.47 14.06 -2.78
C LEU A 194 -11.39 13.97 -4.01
N GLY A 195 -12.19 15.01 -4.20
CA GLY A 195 -13.12 15.04 -5.34
C GLY A 195 -14.50 14.51 -5.05
N SER A 196 -14.75 13.92 -3.88
CA SER A 196 -16.09 13.50 -3.45
C SER A 196 -17.05 14.67 -3.38
N THR A 197 -18.29 14.40 -3.75
CA THR A 197 -19.44 15.32 -3.61
C THR A 197 -20.36 14.88 -2.48
N LEU A 198 -20.20 13.64 -1.99
CA LEU A 198 -20.97 13.10 -0.88
C LEU A 198 -20.45 13.67 0.45
N LYS A 199 -21.36 14.33 1.18
CA LYS A 199 -21.05 14.89 2.51
C LYS A 199 -21.08 13.86 3.61
N GLU A 200 -21.82 12.77 3.41
CA GLU A 200 -22.05 11.73 4.41
C GLU A 200 -21.43 10.40 3.99
N GLY A 201 -21.35 9.49 4.95
CA GLY A 201 -20.83 8.14 4.76
C GLY A 201 -19.33 8.03 4.96
N TYR A 202 -18.91 6.86 5.38
CA TYR A 202 -17.51 6.53 5.63
C TYR A 202 -16.81 6.14 4.34
N ILE A 203 -15.47 6.15 4.38
CA ILE A 203 -14.60 5.65 3.31
C ILE A 203 -14.06 4.28 3.68
N SER A 204 -13.94 3.39 2.69
CA SER A 204 -13.28 2.11 2.86
C SER A 204 -12.39 1.78 1.66
N PRO A 205 -11.19 1.26 1.89
CA PRO A 205 -10.41 0.63 0.84
C PRO A 205 -11.07 -0.69 0.44
N ILE A 206 -10.86 -1.10 -0.81
CA ILE A 206 -11.23 -2.42 -1.33
C ILE A 206 -10.17 -2.92 -2.30
N ILE A 207 -9.96 -4.23 -2.36
CA ILE A 207 -9.06 -4.87 -3.33
C ILE A 207 -9.88 -5.81 -4.20
N THR A 208 -9.76 -5.66 -5.51
CA THR A 208 -10.41 -6.53 -6.50
C THR A 208 -9.40 -7.38 -7.26
N THR A 209 -8.14 -6.97 -7.27
CA THR A 209 -7.06 -7.66 -7.98
C THR A 209 -5.79 -7.74 -7.13
N ARG A 210 -5.00 -8.77 -7.32
CA ARG A 210 -3.64 -8.90 -6.76
C ARG A 210 -2.65 -9.28 -7.87
N GLY A 211 -1.43 -8.72 -7.79
CA GLY A 211 -0.37 -8.94 -8.76
C GLY A 211 -0.26 -7.82 -9.80
N CYS A 212 0.92 -7.69 -10.40
CA CYS A 212 1.20 -6.70 -11.43
C CYS A 212 2.25 -7.23 -12.43
N PRO A 213 1.96 -7.26 -13.74
CA PRO A 213 2.90 -7.73 -14.77
C PRO A 213 3.99 -6.69 -15.07
N GLY A 214 3.85 -5.48 -14.56
CA GLY A 214 4.78 -4.36 -14.78
C GLY A 214 6.21 -4.71 -14.37
N LYS A 215 7.18 -4.21 -15.14
CA LYS A 215 8.62 -4.41 -14.90
C LYS A 215 9.30 -3.15 -14.40
N CYS A 216 8.55 -2.26 -13.75
CA CYS A 216 9.09 -1.00 -13.22
C CYS A 216 10.24 -1.30 -12.26
N CYS A 217 11.43 -0.75 -12.52
CA CYS A 217 12.66 -1.10 -11.82
C CYS A 217 12.71 -0.61 -10.35
N PHE A 218 11.80 0.28 -9.96
CA PHE A 218 11.65 0.83 -8.61
C PHE A 218 10.56 0.16 -7.78
N CYS A 219 9.79 -0.78 -8.36
CA CYS A 219 8.59 -1.32 -7.74
C CYS A 219 8.79 -2.76 -7.24
N CYS A 220 8.46 -3.00 -5.97
CA CYS A 220 8.57 -4.32 -5.33
C CYS A 220 7.25 -5.11 -5.29
N VAL A 221 6.17 -4.62 -5.90
CA VAL A 221 4.84 -5.29 -5.89
C VAL A 221 4.91 -6.75 -6.34
N HIS A 222 5.75 -7.05 -7.33
CA HIS A 222 5.92 -8.42 -7.83
C HIS A 222 6.53 -9.39 -6.80
N LYS A 223 7.27 -8.89 -5.81
CA LYS A 223 7.79 -9.69 -4.68
C LYS A 223 6.70 -10.00 -3.66
N ILE A 224 5.66 -9.18 -3.58
CA ILE A 224 4.57 -9.30 -2.60
C ILE A 224 3.42 -10.12 -3.19
N SER A 225 2.94 -9.75 -4.37
CA SER A 225 1.70 -10.26 -4.97
C SER A 225 1.91 -10.97 -6.30
N GLY A 226 3.18 -11.14 -6.75
CA GLY A 226 3.53 -11.80 -8.00
C GLY A 226 3.29 -10.97 -9.26
N ARG A 227 3.68 -11.52 -10.41
CA ARG A 227 3.54 -10.86 -11.71
C ARG A 227 2.25 -11.21 -12.45
N LYS A 228 1.62 -12.34 -12.13
CA LYS A 228 0.33 -12.73 -12.70
C LYS A 228 -0.78 -12.00 -11.97
N ILE A 229 -1.63 -11.29 -12.72
CA ILE A 229 -2.81 -10.65 -12.14
C ILE A 229 -3.83 -11.75 -11.83
N ARG A 230 -4.37 -11.71 -10.62
CA ARG A 230 -5.46 -12.56 -10.14
C ARG A 230 -6.63 -11.66 -9.79
N TYR A 231 -7.83 -12.09 -10.09
CA TYR A 231 -9.04 -11.28 -9.97
C TYR A 231 -10.02 -11.92 -9.01
N ARG A 232 -10.73 -11.10 -8.28
CA ARG A 232 -11.98 -11.49 -7.64
C ARG A 232 -13.10 -11.40 -8.68
N SER A 233 -14.09 -12.26 -8.58
CA SER A 233 -15.27 -12.14 -9.43
C SER A 233 -16.04 -10.85 -9.11
N PRO A 234 -16.67 -10.21 -10.08
CA PRO A 234 -17.52 -9.04 -9.86
C PRO A 234 -18.57 -9.26 -8.77
N SER A 235 -19.17 -10.45 -8.73
CA SER A 235 -20.16 -10.81 -7.71
C SER A 235 -19.57 -10.88 -6.30
N ASN A 236 -18.33 -11.35 -6.14
CA ASN A 236 -17.63 -11.38 -4.86
C ASN A 236 -17.29 -9.95 -4.39
N VAL A 237 -16.83 -9.08 -5.30
CA VAL A 237 -16.56 -7.67 -5.01
C VAL A 237 -17.85 -6.96 -4.57
N LEU A 238 -18.95 -7.13 -5.32
CA LEU A 238 -20.22 -6.49 -5.01
C LEU A 238 -20.80 -6.94 -3.65
N LYS A 239 -20.64 -8.22 -3.28
CA LYS A 239 -21.05 -8.73 -1.96
C LYS A 239 -20.35 -7.98 -0.84
N GLU A 240 -19.04 -7.76 -0.94
CA GLU A 240 -18.28 -7.01 0.06
C GLU A 240 -18.67 -5.53 0.08
N MET A 241 -18.81 -4.89 -1.09
CA MET A 241 -19.30 -3.51 -1.18
C MET A 241 -20.67 -3.35 -0.55
N SER A 242 -21.61 -4.28 -0.81
CA SER A 242 -22.96 -4.29 -0.22
C SER A 242 -22.94 -4.46 1.29
N LEU A 243 -22.07 -5.33 1.81
CA LEU A 243 -21.84 -5.48 3.25
C LEU A 243 -21.37 -4.16 3.88
N LEU A 244 -20.38 -3.52 3.29
CA LEU A 244 -19.83 -2.25 3.76
C LEU A 244 -20.85 -1.11 3.67
N TYR A 245 -21.56 -1.03 2.57
CA TYR A 245 -22.61 -0.02 2.36
C TYR A 245 -23.75 -0.14 3.37
N ASN A 246 -24.29 -1.35 3.57
CA ASN A 246 -25.47 -1.56 4.40
C ASN A 246 -25.15 -1.59 5.90
N LYS A 247 -24.07 -2.26 6.32
CA LYS A 247 -23.73 -2.45 7.74
C LYS A 247 -22.89 -1.31 8.31
N TYR A 248 -21.97 -0.77 7.51
CA TYR A 248 -20.97 0.21 7.98
C TYR A 248 -21.21 1.63 7.46
N ASN A 249 -22.26 1.85 6.66
CA ASN A 249 -22.56 3.14 6.03
C ASN A 249 -21.39 3.68 5.19
N VAL A 250 -20.66 2.77 4.53
CA VAL A 250 -19.59 3.16 3.60
C VAL A 250 -20.23 3.63 2.29
N LYS A 251 -19.95 4.86 1.90
CA LYS A 251 -20.42 5.44 0.64
C LYS A 251 -19.30 5.91 -0.27
N LYS A 252 -18.07 5.82 0.22
CA LYS A 252 -16.87 6.18 -0.54
C LYS A 252 -15.94 4.97 -0.57
N PHE A 253 -15.51 4.54 -1.76
CA PHE A 253 -14.64 3.38 -1.93
C PHE A 253 -13.33 3.79 -2.61
N MET A 254 -12.21 3.30 -2.08
CA MET A 254 -10.91 3.44 -2.72
C MET A 254 -10.45 2.06 -3.19
N PHE A 255 -10.40 1.85 -4.50
CA PHE A 255 -9.87 0.61 -5.07
C PHE A 255 -8.34 0.62 -5.00
N MET A 256 -7.79 -0.19 -4.07
CA MET A 256 -6.36 -0.27 -3.75
C MET A 256 -5.62 -1.31 -4.61
N ASP A 257 -6.08 -1.47 -5.83
CA ASP A 257 -5.55 -2.44 -6.77
C ASP A 257 -4.25 -1.97 -7.42
N ASN A 258 -3.36 -2.91 -7.72
CA ASN A 258 -2.19 -2.60 -8.55
C ASN A 258 -2.55 -2.47 -10.03
N CYS A 259 -3.62 -3.13 -10.49
CA CYS A 259 -4.01 -3.21 -11.90
C CYS A 259 -5.53 -3.29 -12.09
N PHE A 260 -6.30 -2.36 -11.50
CA PHE A 260 -7.77 -2.36 -11.52
C PHE A 260 -8.34 -2.42 -12.94
N THR A 261 -7.79 -1.64 -13.85
CA THR A 261 -8.31 -1.50 -15.23
C THR A 261 -7.83 -2.58 -16.19
N SER A 262 -7.03 -3.55 -15.73
CA SER A 262 -6.40 -4.54 -16.62
C SER A 262 -7.35 -5.58 -17.22
N HIS A 263 -8.50 -5.83 -16.58
CA HIS A 263 -9.56 -6.72 -17.08
C HIS A 263 -10.83 -5.93 -17.34
N LYS A 264 -11.03 -5.58 -18.60
CA LYS A 264 -12.10 -4.68 -19.04
C LYS A 264 -13.49 -5.21 -18.69
N GLU A 265 -13.71 -6.50 -18.89
CA GLU A 265 -15.00 -7.15 -18.65
C GLU A 265 -15.38 -7.12 -17.17
N ASN A 266 -14.43 -7.38 -16.27
CA ASN A 266 -14.67 -7.28 -14.82
C ASN A 266 -14.99 -5.83 -14.40
N LEU A 267 -14.23 -4.86 -14.92
CA LEU A 267 -14.47 -3.45 -14.65
C LEU A 267 -15.87 -3.03 -15.08
N ILE A 268 -16.27 -3.38 -16.31
CA ILE A 268 -17.61 -3.10 -16.83
C ILE A 268 -18.66 -3.74 -15.93
N LYS A 269 -18.49 -5.03 -15.62
CA LYS A 269 -19.47 -5.77 -14.81
C LYS A 269 -19.62 -5.21 -13.39
N ILE A 270 -18.52 -4.82 -12.74
CA ILE A 270 -18.58 -4.14 -11.43
C ILE A 270 -19.39 -2.84 -11.52
N CYS A 271 -19.12 -2.00 -12.53
CA CYS A 271 -19.87 -0.75 -12.74
C CYS A 271 -21.37 -1.00 -12.99
N GLU A 272 -21.71 -1.98 -13.83
CA GLU A 272 -23.10 -2.35 -14.12
C GLU A 272 -23.83 -2.87 -12.87
N ASP A 273 -23.15 -3.69 -12.07
CA ASP A 273 -23.70 -4.26 -10.83
C ASP A 273 -23.94 -3.17 -9.78
N ILE A 274 -23.03 -2.20 -9.63
CA ILE A 274 -23.23 -1.02 -8.77
C ILE A 274 -24.50 -0.26 -9.19
N LEU A 275 -24.67 -0.03 -10.48
CA LEU A 275 -25.86 0.67 -11.03
C LEU A 275 -27.14 -0.14 -10.84
N LYS A 276 -27.09 -1.45 -11.06
CA LYS A 276 -28.23 -2.37 -10.89
C LYS A 276 -28.72 -2.40 -9.44
N GLU A 277 -27.79 -2.45 -8.49
CA GLU A 277 -28.08 -2.41 -7.04
C GLU A 277 -28.47 -1.01 -6.56
N LYS A 278 -28.45 0.00 -7.45
CA LYS A 278 -28.78 1.41 -7.13
C LYS A 278 -28.00 1.97 -5.95
N MET A 279 -26.75 1.53 -5.79
CA MET A 279 -25.88 2.02 -4.73
C MET A 279 -25.48 3.47 -4.98
N ILE A 280 -25.80 4.36 -4.04
CA ILE A 280 -25.40 5.77 -4.10
C ILE A 280 -24.02 5.87 -3.44
N ILE A 281 -22.99 5.73 -4.25
CA ILE A 281 -21.59 5.69 -3.81
C ILE A 281 -20.72 6.57 -4.70
N GLU A 282 -19.54 6.90 -4.18
CA GLU A 282 -18.44 7.46 -4.96
C GLU A 282 -17.19 6.61 -4.77
N TRP A 283 -16.37 6.55 -5.80
CA TRP A 283 -15.15 5.75 -5.75
C TRP A 283 -14.03 6.34 -6.60
N ASP A 284 -12.81 5.98 -6.23
CA ASP A 284 -11.58 6.30 -6.96
C ASP A 284 -10.64 5.10 -7.01
N PHE A 285 -9.60 5.19 -7.82
CA PHE A 285 -8.56 4.18 -7.91
C PHE A 285 -7.24 4.74 -8.43
N VAL A 286 -6.17 3.97 -8.23
CA VAL A 286 -4.86 4.29 -8.78
C VAL A 286 -4.60 3.42 -10.01
N SER A 287 -4.31 4.04 -11.16
CA SER A 287 -3.92 3.36 -12.39
C SER A 287 -2.43 3.56 -12.65
N TYR A 288 -1.71 2.45 -12.81
CA TYR A 288 -0.27 2.53 -12.94
C TYR A 288 0.26 2.48 -14.38
N GLU A 289 -0.45 1.85 -15.36
CA GLU A 289 0.08 1.77 -16.73
C GLU A 289 -0.93 1.48 -17.86
N LYS A 290 -1.98 0.66 -17.62
CA LYS A 290 -2.89 0.29 -18.72
C LYS A 290 -4.02 1.30 -18.88
N LEU A 291 -3.77 2.29 -19.72
CA LEU A 291 -4.77 3.32 -20.07
C LEU A 291 -5.67 2.90 -21.23
N ASP A 292 -5.39 1.78 -21.91
CA ASP A 292 -6.09 1.33 -23.12
C ASP A 292 -7.57 1.06 -22.87
N ASN A 293 -7.88 0.47 -21.71
CA ASN A 293 -9.26 0.16 -21.32
C ASN A 293 -10.08 1.38 -20.89
N LEU A 294 -9.45 2.55 -20.72
CA LEU A 294 -10.10 3.82 -20.41
C LEU A 294 -10.59 4.49 -21.73
N THR A 295 -11.60 3.92 -22.35
CA THR A 295 -12.29 4.48 -23.51
C THR A 295 -13.44 5.38 -23.08
N ASP A 296 -13.99 6.23 -23.96
CA ASP A 296 -15.14 7.08 -23.63
C ASP A 296 -16.33 6.27 -23.09
N ALA A 297 -16.65 5.13 -23.70
CA ALA A 297 -17.71 4.25 -23.25
C ALA A 297 -17.46 3.71 -21.83
N THR A 298 -16.22 3.27 -21.54
CA THR A 298 -15.86 2.75 -20.22
C THR A 298 -15.86 3.87 -19.17
N LEU A 299 -15.30 5.03 -19.50
CA LEU A 299 -15.26 6.19 -18.61
C LEU A 299 -16.64 6.74 -18.29
N SER A 300 -17.53 6.83 -19.29
CA SER A 300 -18.92 7.21 -19.09
C SER A 300 -19.66 6.24 -18.14
N LEU A 301 -19.46 4.93 -18.29
CA LEU A 301 -20.01 3.93 -17.38
C LEU A 301 -19.44 4.06 -15.97
N MET A 302 -18.12 4.24 -15.84
CA MET A 302 -17.45 4.47 -14.57
C MET A 302 -17.98 5.72 -13.86
N TYR A 303 -18.13 6.84 -14.57
CA TYR A 303 -18.69 8.07 -14.00
C TYR A 303 -20.12 7.86 -13.48
N ARG A 304 -20.97 7.19 -14.25
CA ARG A 304 -22.35 6.86 -13.87
C ARG A 304 -22.41 5.97 -12.63
N SER A 305 -21.48 5.02 -12.49
CA SER A 305 -21.41 4.11 -11.33
C SER A 305 -20.73 4.74 -10.10
N GLY A 306 -20.31 6.02 -10.19
CA GLY A 306 -19.78 6.77 -9.05
C GLY A 306 -18.29 7.06 -9.09
N CYS A 307 -17.55 6.73 -10.15
CA CYS A 307 -16.14 7.11 -10.26
C CYS A 307 -16.01 8.64 -10.28
N ARG A 308 -15.16 9.19 -9.42
CA ARG A 308 -14.95 10.63 -9.32
C ARG A 308 -13.53 11.05 -9.59
N MET A 309 -12.56 10.15 -9.42
CA MET A 309 -11.15 10.46 -9.64
C MET A 309 -10.38 9.23 -10.10
N ILE A 310 -9.42 9.45 -10.99
CA ILE A 310 -8.45 8.45 -11.41
C ILE A 310 -7.06 9.00 -11.11
N HIS A 311 -6.27 8.24 -10.35
CA HIS A 311 -4.90 8.62 -10.04
C HIS A 311 -3.93 7.90 -10.98
N LEU A 312 -3.07 8.66 -11.68
CA LEU A 312 -2.12 8.14 -12.65
C LEU A 312 -0.70 8.16 -12.09
N GLY A 313 -0.05 7.00 -12.04
CA GLY A 313 1.36 6.87 -11.71
C GLY A 313 2.22 7.19 -12.93
N ILE A 314 2.44 8.47 -13.24
CA ILE A 314 3.23 8.93 -14.39
C ILE A 314 4.72 8.78 -14.13
N GLU A 315 5.12 9.08 -12.90
CA GLU A 315 6.45 8.98 -12.29
C GLU A 315 7.47 9.99 -12.80
N SER A 316 7.63 10.18 -14.12
CA SER A 316 8.56 11.15 -14.68
C SER A 316 8.02 11.78 -15.98
N GLY A 317 8.34 13.05 -16.19
CA GLY A 317 8.12 13.78 -17.44
C GLY A 317 9.36 13.81 -18.36
N SER A 318 10.40 13.06 -18.03
CA SER A 318 11.58 12.88 -18.89
C SER A 318 11.51 11.51 -19.58
N GLU A 319 11.48 11.48 -20.90
CA GLU A 319 11.47 10.22 -21.67
C GLU A 319 12.72 9.36 -21.39
N LYS A 320 13.87 10.00 -21.14
CA LYS A 320 15.10 9.30 -20.74
C LYS A 320 14.87 8.56 -19.41
N THR A 321 14.36 9.24 -18.39
CA THR A 321 14.11 8.65 -17.08
C THR A 321 13.02 7.57 -17.16
N ARG A 322 11.94 7.81 -17.92
CA ARG A 322 10.87 6.82 -18.14
C ARG A 322 11.36 5.53 -18.77
N LYS A 323 12.27 5.64 -19.76
CA LYS A 323 12.91 4.46 -20.38
C LYS A 323 13.71 3.64 -19.36
N VAL A 324 14.46 4.29 -18.47
CA VAL A 324 15.20 3.61 -17.39
C VAL A 324 14.23 3.00 -16.37
N MET A 325 13.11 3.67 -16.09
CA MET A 325 12.03 3.16 -15.19
C MET A 325 11.29 1.96 -15.78
N ASN A 326 11.48 1.59 -17.05
CA ASN A 326 10.68 0.62 -17.79
C ASN A 326 9.19 1.01 -17.90
N LYS A 327 8.91 2.31 -18.09
CA LYS A 327 7.56 2.83 -18.37
C LYS A 327 7.34 2.85 -19.89
N SER A 328 6.30 2.15 -20.37
CA SER A 328 6.03 1.95 -21.79
C SER A 328 5.13 3.02 -22.43
N THR A 329 4.18 3.58 -21.67
CA THR A 329 3.24 4.59 -22.16
C THR A 329 3.96 5.91 -22.42
N SER A 330 3.83 6.52 -23.59
CA SER A 330 4.47 7.81 -23.94
C SER A 330 3.80 8.98 -23.20
N LEU A 331 4.54 10.09 -23.03
CA LEU A 331 4.00 11.32 -22.45
C LEU A 331 2.86 11.90 -23.28
N LYS A 332 2.90 11.74 -24.61
CA LYS A 332 1.82 12.14 -25.50
C LYS A 332 0.53 11.38 -25.22
N GLU A 333 0.60 10.05 -25.17
CA GLU A 333 -0.55 9.19 -24.86
C GLU A 333 -1.14 9.51 -23.48
N ILE A 334 -0.28 9.78 -22.48
CA ILE A 334 -0.73 10.20 -21.15
C ILE A 334 -1.51 11.52 -21.22
N THR A 335 -0.97 12.52 -21.94
CA THR A 335 -1.61 13.83 -22.09
C THR A 335 -2.99 13.72 -22.77
N GLU A 336 -3.06 12.93 -23.86
CA GLU A 336 -4.33 12.66 -24.56
C GLU A 336 -5.32 11.95 -23.64
N LYS A 337 -4.87 10.96 -22.86
CA LYS A 337 -5.74 10.21 -21.95
C LYS A 337 -6.24 11.08 -20.79
N VAL A 338 -5.40 11.97 -20.23
CA VAL A 338 -5.84 12.94 -19.22
C VAL A 338 -7.02 13.76 -19.73
N LYS A 339 -6.94 14.24 -20.99
CA LYS A 339 -8.04 14.99 -21.61
C LYS A 339 -9.31 14.14 -21.72
N VAL A 340 -9.21 12.92 -22.25
CA VAL A 340 -10.36 12.01 -22.41
C VAL A 340 -11.03 11.70 -21.07
N ILE A 341 -10.25 11.46 -20.01
CA ILE A 341 -10.78 11.22 -18.66
C ILE A 341 -11.56 12.45 -18.18
N LYS A 342 -11.02 13.64 -18.34
CA LYS A 342 -11.66 14.90 -17.90
C LYS A 342 -12.88 15.25 -18.72
N ASP A 343 -12.87 15.00 -20.03
CA ASP A 343 -14.02 15.21 -20.91
C ASP A 343 -15.22 14.34 -20.49
N ASN A 344 -14.97 13.19 -19.85
CA ASN A 344 -15.98 12.33 -19.24
C ASN A 344 -16.36 12.73 -17.78
N GLY A 345 -15.95 13.90 -17.31
CA GLY A 345 -16.32 14.45 -15.98
C GLY A 345 -15.57 13.84 -14.80
N ILE A 346 -14.57 12.98 -15.03
CA ILE A 346 -13.76 12.35 -13.99
C ILE A 346 -12.52 13.21 -13.72
N LYS A 347 -12.21 13.46 -12.46
CA LYS A 347 -11.00 14.17 -12.05
C LYS A 347 -9.75 13.31 -12.22
N VAL A 348 -8.60 13.96 -12.40
CA VAL A 348 -7.31 13.28 -12.57
C VAL A 348 -6.32 13.72 -11.50
N GLY A 349 -5.76 12.75 -10.78
CA GLY A 349 -4.57 12.90 -9.97
C GLY A 349 -3.35 12.39 -10.73
N ALA A 350 -2.21 13.04 -10.61
CA ALA A 350 -0.96 12.60 -11.22
C ALA A 350 0.17 12.55 -10.20
N PHE A 351 0.85 11.41 -10.15
CA PHE A 351 1.97 11.15 -9.25
C PHE A 351 3.29 11.15 -10.00
N PHE A 352 4.27 11.84 -9.41
CA PHE A 352 5.62 11.98 -9.94
C PHE A 352 6.66 11.67 -8.88
N MET A 353 7.80 11.15 -9.32
CA MET A 353 9.00 10.98 -8.51
C MET A 353 10.15 11.82 -9.07
N ILE A 354 10.98 12.35 -8.18
CA ILE A 354 12.25 12.99 -8.49
C ILE A 354 13.40 12.31 -7.75
N GLY A 355 14.62 12.46 -8.24
CA GLY A 355 15.78 11.85 -7.59
C GLY A 355 15.95 10.38 -7.96
N PHE A 356 15.52 9.97 -9.15
CA PHE A 356 15.77 8.64 -9.67
C PHE A 356 17.27 8.42 -9.94
N PRO A 357 17.80 7.17 -9.85
CA PRO A 357 19.18 6.91 -10.17
C PRO A 357 19.63 7.54 -11.50
N GLU A 358 20.79 8.19 -11.49
CA GLU A 358 21.37 8.91 -12.62
C GLU A 358 20.54 10.10 -13.17
N GLU A 359 19.47 10.49 -12.48
CA GLU A 359 18.70 11.67 -12.84
C GLU A 359 19.47 12.95 -12.49
N THR A 360 19.51 13.88 -13.43
CA THR A 360 20.14 15.19 -13.26
C THR A 360 19.08 16.29 -13.04
N ILE A 361 19.54 17.50 -12.76
CA ILE A 361 18.64 18.68 -12.67
C ILE A 361 17.83 18.89 -13.97
N LYS A 362 18.39 18.51 -15.13
CA LYS A 362 17.70 18.62 -16.42
C LYS A 362 16.46 17.75 -16.47
N GLU A 363 16.59 16.45 -16.18
CA GLU A 363 15.48 15.52 -16.23
C GLU A 363 14.43 15.85 -15.16
N ILE A 364 14.85 16.34 -13.97
CA ILE A 364 13.90 16.80 -12.93
C ILE A 364 13.12 18.04 -13.41
N ARG A 365 13.76 18.97 -14.11
CA ARG A 365 13.08 20.11 -14.70
C ARG A 365 12.11 19.70 -15.82
N GLU A 366 12.50 18.75 -16.69
CA GLU A 366 11.60 18.17 -17.68
C GLU A 366 10.35 17.58 -17.00
N THR A 367 10.54 16.76 -15.94
CA THR A 367 9.46 16.17 -15.15
C THR A 367 8.57 17.23 -14.55
N THR A 368 9.16 18.26 -13.92
CA THR A 368 8.40 19.34 -13.28
C THR A 368 7.60 20.13 -14.31
N ASN A 369 8.22 20.52 -15.43
CA ASN A 369 7.56 21.29 -16.48
C ASN A 369 6.42 20.49 -17.13
N TYR A 370 6.62 19.21 -17.42
CA TYR A 370 5.56 18.34 -17.91
C TYR A 370 4.39 18.22 -16.93
N ALA A 371 4.68 17.96 -15.64
CA ALA A 371 3.66 17.85 -14.61
C ALA A 371 2.78 19.11 -14.52
N PHE A 372 3.42 20.29 -14.59
CA PHE A 372 2.70 21.58 -14.54
C PHE A 372 1.99 21.97 -15.83
N SER A 373 2.31 21.33 -16.97
CA SER A 373 1.60 21.50 -18.23
C SER A 373 0.33 20.68 -18.34
N LEU A 374 0.19 19.61 -17.52
CA LEU A 374 -0.98 18.76 -17.51
C LEU A 374 -2.18 19.44 -16.85
N ASP A 375 -3.35 19.33 -17.47
CA ASP A 375 -4.62 19.75 -16.86
C ASP A 375 -5.14 18.72 -15.87
N VAL A 376 -4.48 18.58 -14.72
CA VAL A 376 -4.87 17.65 -13.67
C VAL A 376 -5.40 18.38 -12.43
N ASP A 377 -6.19 17.67 -11.63
CA ASP A 377 -6.84 18.21 -10.43
C ASP A 377 -5.95 18.08 -9.18
N LEU A 378 -5.10 17.05 -9.16
CA LEU A 378 -4.12 16.80 -8.10
C LEU A 378 -2.75 16.50 -8.72
N LEU A 379 -1.72 17.16 -8.21
CA LEU A 379 -0.31 16.83 -8.45
C LEU A 379 0.35 16.43 -7.14
N LYS A 380 1.05 15.29 -7.15
CA LYS A 380 1.85 14.83 -6.01
C LYS A 380 3.25 14.47 -6.47
N PHE A 381 4.25 14.99 -5.75
CA PHE A 381 5.66 14.66 -5.97
C PHE A 381 6.23 13.96 -4.74
N THR A 382 7.07 12.96 -5.00
CA THR A 382 7.83 12.23 -3.98
C THR A 382 9.28 12.12 -4.40
N ILE A 383 10.17 11.92 -3.44
CA ILE A 383 11.57 11.55 -3.75
C ILE A 383 11.60 10.05 -4.00
N CYS A 384 12.36 9.64 -5.03
CA CYS A 384 12.58 8.23 -5.32
C CYS A 384 13.32 7.56 -4.17
N PHE A 385 12.82 6.42 -3.78
CA PHE A 385 13.28 5.71 -2.61
C PHE A 385 13.69 4.27 -2.99
N PRO A 386 14.90 3.82 -2.67
CA PRO A 386 15.34 2.48 -3.01
C PRO A 386 14.68 1.46 -2.07
N LEU A 387 13.68 0.75 -2.56
CA LEU A 387 13.00 -0.30 -1.81
C LEU A 387 13.72 -1.64 -1.98
N PRO A 388 13.91 -2.44 -0.92
CA PRO A 388 14.41 -3.81 -1.03
C PRO A 388 13.68 -4.62 -2.10
N GLY A 389 14.40 -5.52 -2.78
CA GLY A 389 13.86 -6.36 -3.84
C GLY A 389 13.57 -5.65 -5.17
N THR A 390 14.02 -4.41 -5.33
CA THR A 390 13.95 -3.65 -6.59
C THR A 390 15.31 -3.52 -7.25
N GLN A 391 15.34 -3.41 -8.59
CA GLN A 391 16.58 -3.18 -9.33
C GLN A 391 17.30 -1.88 -8.90
N ASN A 392 16.54 -0.85 -8.54
CA ASN A 392 17.10 0.39 -8.01
C ASN A 392 17.84 0.17 -6.69
N TYR A 393 17.30 -0.65 -5.80
CA TYR A 393 17.93 -0.98 -4.53
C TYR A 393 19.25 -1.73 -4.75
N ASP A 394 19.23 -2.74 -5.62
CA ASP A 394 20.41 -3.55 -5.93
C ASP A 394 21.50 -2.68 -6.56
N TYR A 395 21.14 -1.82 -7.53
CA TYR A 395 22.05 -0.85 -8.16
C TYR A 395 22.72 0.08 -7.11
N ILE A 396 21.94 0.63 -6.20
CA ILE A 396 22.46 1.55 -5.18
C ILE A 396 23.32 0.81 -4.16
N LYS A 397 22.91 -0.39 -3.74
CA LYS A 397 23.68 -1.27 -2.83
C LYS A 397 25.07 -1.57 -3.43
N GLU A 398 25.14 -1.89 -4.70
CA GLU A 398 26.39 -2.17 -5.41
C GLU A 398 27.24 -0.91 -5.57
N LYS A 399 26.67 0.20 -6.03
CA LYS A 399 27.35 1.46 -6.27
C LYS A 399 27.99 2.07 -5.02
N TYR A 400 27.26 2.07 -3.91
CA TYR A 400 27.70 2.70 -2.66
C TYR A 400 28.27 1.69 -1.65
N LYS A 401 28.33 0.39 -2.00
CA LYS A 401 28.93 -0.69 -1.19
C LYS A 401 28.48 -0.69 0.27
N PHE A 402 27.23 -0.31 0.54
CA PHE A 402 26.73 -0.37 1.91
C PHE A 402 26.32 -1.80 2.28
N SER A 403 26.83 -2.30 3.40
CA SER A 403 26.52 -3.63 3.95
C SER A 403 25.39 -3.59 4.97
N ILE A 404 25.19 -2.44 5.60
CA ILE A 404 24.19 -2.24 6.66
C ILE A 404 23.42 -0.96 6.37
N ILE A 405 22.11 -1.05 6.32
CA ILE A 405 21.23 0.12 6.20
C ILE A 405 20.92 0.64 7.59
N ASN A 406 21.22 1.90 7.84
CA ASN A 406 20.73 2.56 9.04
C ASN A 406 19.23 2.92 8.83
N TRP A 407 18.35 2.00 9.21
CA TRP A 407 16.90 2.20 9.06
C TRP A 407 16.35 3.39 9.84
N ALA A 408 17.04 3.85 10.90
CA ALA A 408 16.63 5.04 11.66
C ALA A 408 16.77 6.33 10.85
N SER A 409 17.73 6.37 9.91
CA SER A 409 17.91 7.50 8.98
C SER A 409 17.11 7.36 7.69
N PHE A 410 16.38 6.23 7.52
CA PHE A 410 15.62 5.93 6.34
C PHE A 410 14.26 6.65 6.39
N ASN A 411 14.24 7.87 5.89
CA ASN A 411 13.05 8.72 5.86
C ASN A 411 12.71 9.03 4.40
N ILE A 412 11.41 9.05 4.07
CA ILE A 412 10.91 9.44 2.73
C ILE A 412 11.40 10.85 2.32
N LYS A 413 11.69 11.72 3.31
CA LYS A 413 12.20 13.08 3.08
C LYS A 413 13.72 13.17 3.02
N ASP A 414 14.44 12.26 3.66
CA ASP A 414 15.90 12.27 3.79
C ASP A 414 16.44 10.87 3.55
N SER A 415 16.58 10.46 2.28
CA SER A 415 17.33 9.24 1.98
C SER A 415 18.79 9.48 2.39
N PRO A 416 19.38 8.67 3.28
CA PRO A 416 20.79 8.80 3.66
C PRO A 416 21.74 8.48 2.51
N TYR A 417 21.22 7.89 1.45
CA TYR A 417 21.97 7.52 0.25
C TYR A 417 21.58 8.42 -0.91
N PRO A 418 22.54 9.04 -1.59
CA PRO A 418 22.26 9.77 -2.82
C PRO A 418 21.79 8.78 -3.88
N VAL A 419 20.48 8.80 -4.13
CA VAL A 419 19.85 7.91 -5.11
C VAL A 419 20.13 8.43 -6.51
N SER A 420 20.24 9.75 -6.67
CA SER A 420 20.55 10.45 -7.93
C SER A 420 21.93 11.09 -7.90
N GLN A 421 22.26 11.86 -8.93
CA GLN A 421 23.45 12.72 -8.94
C GLN A 421 23.34 13.92 -7.98
N LEU A 422 22.13 14.18 -7.47
CA LEU A 422 21.84 15.24 -6.53
C LEU A 422 21.85 14.73 -5.08
N SER A 423 22.35 15.52 -4.18
CA SER A 423 22.28 15.25 -2.75
C SER A 423 20.83 15.30 -2.24
N SER A 424 20.55 14.61 -1.13
CA SER A 424 19.23 14.68 -0.46
C SER A 424 18.82 16.13 -0.15
N LYS A 425 19.78 16.99 0.21
CA LYS A 425 19.54 18.41 0.49
C LYS A 425 19.08 19.18 -0.77
N GLU A 426 19.65 18.89 -1.91
CA GLU A 426 19.26 19.50 -3.20
C GLU A 426 17.89 19.00 -3.62
N LEU A 427 17.62 17.69 -3.54
CA LEU A 427 16.31 17.12 -3.84
C LEU A 427 15.21 17.72 -2.96
N ASN A 428 15.46 17.85 -1.65
CA ASN A 428 14.50 18.48 -0.72
C ASN A 428 14.26 19.96 -1.06
N ARG A 429 15.30 20.72 -1.43
CA ARG A 429 15.12 22.10 -1.90
C ARG A 429 14.24 22.14 -3.15
N MET A 430 14.47 21.25 -4.12
CA MET A 430 13.65 21.17 -5.32
C MET A 430 12.20 20.80 -4.99
N LEU A 431 11.98 19.82 -4.10
CA LEU A 431 10.64 19.45 -3.65
C LEU A 431 9.91 20.61 -2.98
N ASN A 432 10.62 21.41 -2.16
CA ASN A 432 10.06 22.61 -1.53
C ASN A 432 9.65 23.67 -2.57
N VAL A 433 10.48 23.89 -3.59
CA VAL A 433 10.15 24.81 -4.69
C VAL A 433 8.94 24.32 -5.48
N ILE A 434 8.87 23.01 -5.78
CA ILE A 434 7.72 22.39 -6.43
C ILE A 434 6.46 22.57 -5.57
N SER A 435 6.54 22.30 -4.28
CA SER A 435 5.44 22.45 -3.32
C SER A 435 4.94 23.90 -3.24
N LEU A 436 5.85 24.87 -3.21
CA LEU A 436 5.48 26.31 -3.25
C LEU A 436 4.75 26.65 -4.55
N ARG A 437 5.24 26.18 -5.70
CA ARG A 437 4.58 26.40 -7.00
C ARG A 437 3.19 25.76 -7.03
N LEU A 438 3.00 24.57 -6.44
CA LEU A 438 1.70 23.92 -6.28
C LEU A 438 0.74 24.76 -5.42
N CYS A 439 1.21 25.28 -4.28
CA CYS A 439 0.41 26.16 -3.42
C CYS A 439 -0.06 27.41 -4.17
N LEU A 440 0.82 28.05 -4.91
CA LEU A 440 0.51 29.25 -5.70
C LEU A 440 -0.53 28.97 -6.80
N LEU A 441 -0.39 27.84 -7.51
CA LEU A 441 -1.36 27.43 -8.53
C LEU A 441 -2.74 27.12 -7.93
N ASN A 442 -2.78 26.44 -6.79
CA ASN A 442 -4.03 26.14 -6.10
C ASN A 442 -4.71 27.41 -5.60
N ALA A 443 -3.95 28.35 -5.02
CA ALA A 443 -4.47 29.65 -4.64
C ALA A 443 -5.07 30.42 -5.82
N ARG A 444 -4.37 30.45 -6.97
CA ARG A 444 -4.86 31.06 -8.22
C ARG A 444 -6.16 30.41 -8.71
N LYS A 445 -6.23 29.06 -8.71
CA LYS A 445 -7.46 28.33 -9.09
C LYS A 445 -8.63 28.68 -8.18
N ILE A 446 -8.42 28.82 -6.87
CA ILE A 446 -9.45 29.21 -5.88
C ILE A 446 -9.95 30.63 -6.17
N VAL A 447 -9.05 31.58 -6.41
CA VAL A 447 -9.40 32.98 -6.74
C VAL A 447 -10.22 33.06 -8.02
N ILE A 448 -9.78 32.37 -9.09
CA ILE A 448 -10.50 32.34 -10.37
C ILE A 448 -11.89 31.74 -10.17
N ARG A 449 -12.04 30.62 -9.42
CA ARG A 449 -13.36 30.03 -9.14
C ARG A 449 -14.28 30.97 -8.37
N LYS A 450 -13.77 31.73 -7.41
CA LYS A 450 -14.55 32.74 -6.69
C LYS A 450 -15.02 33.86 -7.61
N ILE A 451 -14.14 34.36 -8.48
CA ILE A 451 -14.47 35.39 -9.47
C ILE A 451 -15.55 34.88 -10.45
N MET A 452 -15.37 33.67 -10.99
CA MET A 452 -16.35 33.04 -11.91
C MET A 452 -17.71 32.81 -11.24
N LYS A 453 -17.72 32.45 -9.95
CA LYS A 453 -18.97 32.33 -9.19
C LYS A 453 -19.65 33.66 -8.98
N ALA A 454 -18.90 34.70 -8.66
CA ALA A 454 -19.41 36.08 -8.52
C ALA A 454 -20.01 36.58 -9.85
N VAL A 455 -19.31 36.38 -10.98
CA VAL A 455 -19.80 36.79 -12.31
C VAL A 455 -21.08 36.02 -12.73
N ARG A 456 -21.27 34.75 -12.29
CA ARG A 456 -22.51 34.01 -12.54
C ARG A 456 -23.71 34.46 -11.71
N ILE A 457 -23.48 35.18 -10.62
CA ILE A 457 -24.56 35.76 -9.77
C ILE A 457 -25.10 37.07 -10.39
N PHE A 458 -24.32 37.68 -11.29
CA PHE A 458 -24.68 38.95 -11.97
C PHE A 458 -25.21 38.72 -13.44
N LYS A 459 -25.34 37.44 -13.86
CA LYS A 459 -26.09 37.05 -15.05
C LYS A 459 -27.38 36.31 -14.67
#